data_7bfddd1e1a41a1e7def0083ed080eec5
#
_entry.id   7bfddd1e1a41a1e7def0083ed080eec5
#
_cell.length_a   1.000
_cell.length_b   1.000
_cell.length_c   1.000
_cell.angle_alpha   90.00
_cell.angle_beta   90.00
_cell.angle_gamma   90.00
#
_symmetry.space_group_name_H-M   'P 1'
#
loop_
_entity.id
_entity.type
_entity.pdbx_description
1 polymer ?
#
loop_
_entity_poly.entity_id
_entity_poly.type
_entity_poly.pdbx_seq_one_letter_code
_entity_poly.pdbx_strand_id
1 'polypeptide(L)'
;MSGPSANPRKTETMRDLGAVDIGALRANVMAIPEAVWVAENASKPNKFEVLDGTRHIVFRFVDGPLDWRGSHDRPAWAPWRNLLEPVLADAVRDYGYARGVFPRVMLARMAPGGFIHPHIDANPAAKWPHKIHVPITTNPGVVSFFGGAERHFPVGQAVEVNNLAPHWVRNDGDSDRIHLIFEYYDPDQPAPAWLAPLLQASVAR
;
A
#
# COMPACT_ATOMS: atom_id res chain seq x y z
N MET A 1 24.33 -9.62 -21.77
CA MET A 1 23.03 -8.90 -21.74
C MET A 1 22.05 -9.83 -21.04
N SER A 2 21.75 -9.56 -19.78
CA SER A 2 20.78 -10.33 -19.00
C SER A 2 19.42 -10.04 -19.60
N GLY A 3 18.69 -11.08 -20.03
CA GLY A 3 17.32 -10.95 -20.48
C GLY A 3 16.42 -10.35 -19.39
N PRO A 4 15.20 -9.86 -19.73
CA PRO A 4 14.30 -9.28 -18.78
C PRO A 4 14.09 -10.26 -17.62
N SER A 5 14.42 -9.82 -16.42
CA SER A 5 14.16 -10.56 -15.19
C SER A 5 12.69 -10.96 -15.17
N ALA A 6 12.44 -12.26 -14.97
CA ALA A 6 11.08 -12.74 -14.75
C ALA A 6 10.43 -11.88 -13.65
N ASN A 7 9.20 -11.45 -13.88
CA ASN A 7 8.38 -10.67 -12.94
C ASN A 7 8.58 -11.21 -11.52
N PRO A 8 9.03 -10.39 -10.56
CA PRO A 8 9.22 -10.88 -9.22
C PRO A 8 7.87 -11.38 -8.69
N ARG A 9 7.84 -12.65 -8.27
CA ARG A 9 6.65 -13.21 -7.63
C ARG A 9 6.36 -12.45 -6.35
N LYS A 10 5.09 -12.33 -6.00
CA LYS A 10 4.67 -11.83 -4.70
C LYS A 10 5.41 -12.59 -3.60
N THR A 11 5.92 -11.87 -2.59
CA THR A 11 6.67 -12.49 -1.48
C THR A 11 5.81 -13.49 -0.69
N GLU A 12 6.43 -14.48 -0.06
CA GLU A 12 5.70 -15.43 0.80
C GLU A 12 5.28 -14.80 2.13
N THR A 13 6.11 -13.93 2.68
CA THR A 13 5.83 -13.19 3.92
C THR A 13 6.07 -11.69 3.73
N MET A 14 7.33 -11.27 3.79
CA MET A 14 7.79 -9.89 3.61
C MET A 14 9.11 -9.88 2.85
N ARG A 15 9.33 -8.84 2.04
CA ARG A 15 10.58 -8.61 1.31
C ARG A 15 11.05 -7.18 1.48
N ASP A 16 12.31 -7.00 1.88
CA ASP A 16 12.94 -5.69 1.91
C ASP A 16 13.18 -5.17 0.49
N LEU A 17 12.80 -3.93 0.25
CA LEU A 17 13.01 -3.23 -1.01
C LEU A 17 14.08 -2.13 -0.90
N GLY A 18 14.66 -1.96 0.29
CA GLY A 18 15.70 -0.98 0.54
C GLY A 18 15.21 0.33 1.14
N ALA A 19 16.16 1.18 1.47
CA ALA A 19 15.88 2.52 1.98
C ALA A 19 15.40 3.43 0.87
N VAL A 20 14.46 4.32 1.21
CA VAL A 20 13.83 5.31 0.34
C VAL A 20 13.95 6.69 0.99
N ASP A 21 14.31 7.71 0.22
CA ASP A 21 14.31 9.08 0.73
C ASP A 21 12.88 9.60 0.86
N ILE A 22 12.43 9.73 2.10
CA ILE A 22 11.12 10.25 2.46
C ILE A 22 11.17 11.65 3.08
N GLY A 23 12.32 12.31 3.11
CA GLY A 23 12.52 13.55 3.89
C GLY A 23 11.47 14.62 3.62
N ALA A 24 11.28 14.99 2.36
CA ALA A 24 10.29 15.98 1.95
C ALA A 24 8.85 15.51 2.21
N LEU A 25 8.52 14.25 1.88
CA LEU A 25 7.20 13.68 2.14
C LEU A 25 6.89 13.66 3.63
N ARG A 26 7.83 13.19 4.45
CA ARG A 26 7.66 13.10 5.91
C ARG A 26 7.41 14.47 6.54
N ALA A 27 8.17 15.50 6.16
CA ALA A 27 7.97 16.84 6.67
C ALA A 27 6.53 17.36 6.41
N ASN A 28 6.00 17.12 5.22
CA ASN A 28 4.64 17.52 4.87
C ASN A 28 3.58 16.66 5.58
N VAL A 29 3.79 15.35 5.70
CA VAL A 29 2.86 14.45 6.42
C VAL A 29 2.75 14.85 7.90
N MET A 30 3.87 15.20 8.55
CA MET A 30 3.88 15.63 9.95
C MET A 30 3.19 16.97 10.17
N ALA A 31 3.05 17.79 9.14
CA ALA A 31 2.37 19.07 9.19
C ALA A 31 0.85 18.98 8.90
N ILE A 32 0.31 17.79 8.58
CA ILE A 32 -1.12 17.62 8.29
C ILE A 32 -1.94 17.89 9.55
N PRO A 33 -2.85 18.89 9.54
CA PRO A 33 -3.74 19.14 10.67
C PRO A 33 -4.71 17.97 10.93
N GLU A 34 -5.08 17.76 12.18
CA GLU A 34 -6.01 16.71 12.57
C GLU A 34 -7.35 16.78 11.82
N ALA A 35 -7.86 18.00 11.59
CA ALA A 35 -9.09 18.24 10.84
C ALA A 35 -9.03 17.68 9.40
N VAL A 36 -7.86 17.70 8.76
CA VAL A 36 -7.65 17.14 7.43
C VAL A 36 -7.72 15.61 7.48
N TRP A 37 -7.07 14.97 8.46
CA TRP A 37 -7.17 13.52 8.67
C TRP A 37 -8.61 13.06 8.88
N VAL A 38 -9.39 13.82 9.65
CA VAL A 38 -10.82 13.52 9.89
C VAL A 38 -11.64 13.65 8.60
N ALA A 39 -11.48 14.74 7.86
CA ALA A 39 -12.23 15.00 6.62
C ALA A 39 -11.92 13.97 5.52
N GLU A 40 -10.64 13.67 5.30
CA GLU A 40 -10.21 12.69 4.29
C GLU A 40 -10.67 11.28 4.67
N ASN A 41 -10.56 10.89 5.94
CA ASN A 41 -11.04 9.59 6.41
C ASN A 41 -12.56 9.43 6.26
N ALA A 42 -13.34 10.47 6.44
CA ALA A 42 -14.80 10.42 6.26
C ALA A 42 -15.18 10.10 4.81
N SER A 43 -14.39 10.57 3.83
CA SER A 43 -14.62 10.39 2.40
C SER A 43 -13.88 9.16 1.80
N LYS A 44 -13.13 8.41 2.61
CA LYS A 44 -12.32 7.27 2.11
C LYS A 44 -13.17 6.21 1.43
N PRO A 45 -12.73 5.63 0.29
CA PRO A 45 -13.47 4.58 -0.41
C PRO A 45 -13.31 3.19 0.23
N ASN A 46 -12.24 2.95 0.98
CA ASN A 46 -11.92 1.67 1.64
C ASN A 46 -12.59 1.55 3.02
N LYS A 47 -13.93 1.46 3.02
CA LYS A 47 -14.75 1.32 4.24
C LYS A 47 -14.84 -0.15 4.66
N PHE A 48 -13.75 -0.71 5.14
CA PHE A 48 -13.69 -2.06 5.71
C PHE A 48 -13.63 -1.96 7.22
N GLU A 49 -14.48 -2.69 7.92
CA GLU A 49 -14.58 -2.71 9.40
C GLU A 49 -13.22 -2.96 10.07
N VAL A 50 -12.41 -3.86 9.51
CA VAL A 50 -11.05 -4.15 10.00
C VAL A 50 -10.13 -2.93 10.02
N LEU A 51 -10.45 -1.87 9.27
CA LEU A 51 -9.71 -0.61 9.17
C LEU A 51 -10.31 0.53 10.00
N ASP A 52 -11.33 0.29 10.84
CA ASP A 52 -11.99 1.33 11.63
C ASP A 52 -11.05 1.98 12.65
N GLY A 53 -10.05 1.24 13.14
CA GLY A 53 -8.99 1.76 14.01
C GLY A 53 -7.91 2.60 13.30
N THR A 54 -8.06 2.88 11.98
CA THR A 54 -7.10 3.63 11.19
C THR A 54 -7.74 4.78 10.43
N ARG A 55 -6.98 5.87 10.24
CA ARG A 55 -7.38 7.00 9.38
C ARG A 55 -6.58 6.99 8.10
N HIS A 56 -7.24 7.31 6.98
CA HIS A 56 -6.62 7.29 5.67
C HIS A 56 -6.76 8.62 4.94
N ILE A 57 -5.71 8.97 4.19
CA ILE A 57 -5.75 9.94 3.10
C ILE A 57 -5.50 9.15 1.84
N VAL A 58 -6.50 9.05 0.96
CA VAL A 58 -6.43 8.23 -0.24
C VAL A 58 -6.14 9.11 -1.45
N PHE A 59 -5.02 8.84 -2.10
CA PHE A 59 -4.53 9.58 -3.28
C PHE A 59 -4.99 8.95 -4.59
N ARG A 60 -4.95 7.61 -4.67
CA ARG A 60 -5.41 6.81 -5.81
C ARG A 60 -6.23 5.63 -5.33
N PHE A 61 -7.26 5.27 -6.10
CA PHE A 61 -8.08 4.11 -5.79
C PHE A 61 -8.69 3.50 -7.05
N VAL A 62 -9.22 2.28 -6.93
CA VAL A 62 -9.89 1.55 -8.02
C VAL A 62 -11.39 1.60 -7.85
N ASP A 63 -12.14 1.68 -8.97
CA ASP A 63 -13.60 1.81 -8.94
C ASP A 63 -14.35 0.53 -8.59
N GLY A 64 -13.71 -0.61 -8.69
CA GLY A 64 -14.39 -1.89 -8.45
C GLY A 64 -13.48 -2.94 -7.81
N PRO A 65 -14.08 -4.02 -7.30
CA PRO A 65 -13.33 -5.08 -6.64
C PRO A 65 -12.48 -5.91 -7.60
N LEU A 66 -12.73 -5.82 -8.91
CA LEU A 66 -12.09 -6.65 -9.93
C LEU A 66 -11.16 -5.88 -10.86
N ASP A 67 -11.21 -4.54 -10.87
CA ASP A 67 -10.57 -3.75 -11.89
C ASP A 67 -9.53 -2.76 -11.34
N TRP A 68 -8.29 -3.25 -11.12
CA TRP A 68 -7.15 -2.36 -10.87
C TRP A 68 -6.85 -1.44 -12.07
N ARG A 69 -7.35 -1.71 -13.28
CA ARG A 69 -7.22 -0.86 -14.46
C ARG A 69 -8.12 0.36 -14.41
N GLY A 70 -9.21 0.29 -13.65
CA GLY A 70 -10.09 1.42 -13.34
C GLY A 70 -9.55 2.35 -12.25
N SER A 71 -8.23 2.38 -12.05
CA SER A 71 -7.61 3.28 -11.09
C SER A 71 -7.78 4.74 -11.51
N HIS A 72 -8.14 5.58 -10.55
CA HIS A 72 -8.29 7.02 -10.73
C HIS A 72 -7.65 7.83 -9.60
N ASP A 73 -7.28 9.05 -9.91
CA ASP A 73 -6.76 10.00 -8.94
C ASP A 73 -7.90 10.56 -8.07
N ARG A 74 -7.67 10.61 -6.77
CA ARG A 74 -8.54 11.30 -5.81
C ARG A 74 -8.14 12.77 -5.69
N PRO A 75 -9.00 13.67 -5.16
CA PRO A 75 -8.67 15.09 -5.02
C PRO A 75 -7.34 15.37 -4.31
N ALA A 76 -6.98 14.54 -3.33
CA ALA A 76 -5.71 14.65 -2.61
C ALA A 76 -4.47 14.37 -3.49
N TRP A 77 -4.60 13.72 -4.65
CA TRP A 77 -3.45 13.38 -5.49
C TRP A 77 -2.72 14.62 -6.02
N ALA A 78 -3.44 15.55 -6.64
CA ALA A 78 -2.82 16.69 -7.34
C ALA A 78 -1.89 17.52 -6.44
N PRO A 79 -2.26 17.94 -5.21
CA PRO A 79 -1.37 18.71 -4.35
C PRO A 79 -0.20 17.88 -3.78
N TRP A 80 -0.30 16.55 -3.71
CA TRP A 80 0.71 15.68 -3.13
C TRP A 80 1.60 14.98 -4.15
N ARG A 81 1.27 15.03 -5.42
CA ARG A 81 1.91 14.30 -6.49
C ARG A 81 3.44 14.43 -6.49
N ASN A 82 3.95 15.67 -6.42
CA ASN A 82 5.39 15.94 -6.49
C ASN A 82 6.17 15.40 -5.28
N LEU A 83 5.50 15.13 -4.15
CA LEU A 83 6.08 14.51 -2.97
C LEU A 83 6.00 12.98 -3.03
N LEU A 84 4.95 12.45 -3.65
CA LEU A 84 4.67 11.01 -3.69
C LEU A 84 5.44 10.30 -4.80
N GLU A 85 5.45 10.85 -6.02
CA GLU A 85 6.05 10.18 -7.18
C GLU A 85 7.53 9.80 -6.99
N PRO A 86 8.41 10.64 -6.42
CA PRO A 86 9.79 10.25 -6.19
C PRO A 86 9.92 9.07 -5.21
N VAL A 87 9.12 9.07 -4.13
CA VAL A 87 9.12 8.00 -3.12
C VAL A 87 8.60 6.69 -3.71
N LEU A 88 7.50 6.75 -4.49
CA LEU A 88 6.93 5.60 -5.18
C LEU A 88 7.93 4.98 -6.16
N ALA A 89 8.56 5.82 -7.00
CA ALA A 89 9.53 5.37 -8.00
C ALA A 89 10.77 4.72 -7.34
N ASP A 90 11.29 5.34 -6.28
CA ASP A 90 12.45 4.82 -5.57
C ASP A 90 12.15 3.47 -4.88
N ALA A 91 10.99 3.33 -4.26
CA ALA A 91 10.57 2.08 -3.60
C ALA A 91 10.43 0.89 -4.56
N VAL A 92 10.18 1.13 -5.85
CA VAL A 92 9.96 0.06 -6.85
C VAL A 92 11.09 -0.06 -7.88
N ARG A 93 12.19 0.66 -7.70
CA ARG A 93 13.30 0.75 -8.67
C ARG A 93 13.84 -0.62 -9.12
N ASP A 94 13.82 -1.61 -8.23
CA ASP A 94 14.39 -2.93 -8.48
C ASP A 94 13.39 -3.94 -9.10
N TYR A 95 12.12 -3.55 -9.34
CA TYR A 95 11.15 -4.43 -9.99
C TYR A 95 11.41 -4.60 -11.50
N GLY A 96 12.04 -3.62 -12.15
CA GLY A 96 12.38 -3.68 -13.57
C GLY A 96 11.16 -3.69 -14.51
N TYR A 97 10.00 -3.24 -14.06
CA TYR A 97 8.80 -3.15 -14.87
C TYR A 97 8.91 -2.03 -15.90
N ALA A 98 8.60 -2.34 -17.17
CA ALA A 98 8.65 -1.37 -18.26
C ALA A 98 7.51 -0.33 -18.15
N ARG A 99 6.34 -0.76 -17.66
CA ARG A 99 5.13 0.06 -17.57
C ARG A 99 4.42 -0.11 -16.22
N GLY A 100 5.21 -0.09 -15.15
CA GLY A 100 4.65 -0.24 -13.82
C GLY A 100 3.64 0.86 -13.47
N VAL A 101 2.51 0.48 -12.88
CA VAL A 101 1.44 1.39 -12.45
C VAL A 101 1.10 1.20 -10.98
N PHE A 102 0.59 2.27 -10.36
CA PHE A 102 0.20 2.32 -8.96
C PHE A 102 -1.34 2.43 -8.87
N PRO A 103 -2.09 1.31 -8.77
CA PRO A 103 -3.55 1.35 -8.75
C PRO A 103 -4.14 1.93 -7.47
N ARG A 104 -3.46 1.76 -6.34
CA ARG A 104 -3.85 2.33 -5.04
C ARG A 104 -2.65 2.99 -4.39
N VAL A 105 -2.86 4.18 -3.84
CA VAL A 105 -1.84 4.94 -3.07
C VAL A 105 -2.56 5.65 -1.93
N MET A 106 -2.10 5.45 -0.69
CA MET A 106 -2.70 6.08 0.48
C MET A 106 -1.72 6.25 1.63
N LEU A 107 -1.96 7.23 2.48
CA LEU A 107 -1.43 7.26 3.84
C LEU A 107 -2.41 6.54 4.77
N ALA A 108 -1.87 5.72 5.66
CA ALA A 108 -2.61 5.03 6.71
C ALA A 108 -1.99 5.37 8.07
N ARG A 109 -2.78 6.04 8.92
CA ARG A 109 -2.41 6.45 10.27
C ARG A 109 -3.10 5.58 11.31
N MET A 110 -2.33 5.08 12.26
CA MET A 110 -2.80 4.31 13.40
C MET A 110 -2.32 4.99 14.69
N ALA A 111 -3.26 5.37 15.54
CA ALA A 111 -2.97 5.99 16.84
C ALA A 111 -2.38 4.97 17.83
N PRO A 112 -1.82 5.45 18.97
CA PRO A 112 -1.51 4.60 20.12
C PRO A 112 -2.69 3.72 20.54
N GLY A 113 -2.43 2.45 20.86
CA GLY A 113 -3.45 1.44 21.19
C GLY A 113 -4.22 0.91 19.97
N GLY A 114 -3.91 1.38 18.76
CA GLY A 114 -4.57 0.91 17.53
C GLY A 114 -4.24 -0.54 17.21
N PHE A 115 -5.24 -1.27 16.70
CA PHE A 115 -5.08 -2.66 16.28
C PHE A 115 -5.88 -2.95 15.00
N ILE A 116 -5.22 -3.46 13.99
CA ILE A 116 -5.84 -4.06 12.80
C ILE A 116 -5.87 -5.57 13.04
N HIS A 117 -7.07 -6.12 13.23
CA HIS A 117 -7.28 -7.54 13.54
C HIS A 117 -6.76 -8.46 12.43
N PRO A 118 -6.43 -9.73 12.76
CA PRO A 118 -6.01 -10.73 11.78
C PRO A 118 -7.01 -10.87 10.62
N HIS A 119 -6.53 -10.69 9.39
CA HIS A 119 -7.33 -10.80 8.17
C HIS A 119 -6.45 -11.16 6.97
N ILE A 120 -7.07 -11.37 5.82
CA ILE A 120 -6.45 -11.47 4.50
C ILE A 120 -7.11 -10.47 3.56
N ASP A 121 -6.38 -9.91 2.61
CA ASP A 121 -6.96 -9.07 1.57
C ASP A 121 -7.62 -9.94 0.50
N ALA A 122 -8.84 -10.41 0.75
CA ALA A 122 -9.55 -11.36 -0.13
C ALA A 122 -10.06 -10.72 -1.44
N ASN A 123 -10.07 -9.39 -1.55
CA ASN A 123 -10.53 -8.68 -2.74
C ASN A 123 -9.70 -9.08 -3.98
N PRO A 124 -10.30 -9.55 -5.07
CA PRO A 124 -9.60 -9.94 -6.29
C PRO A 124 -8.62 -8.90 -6.83
N ALA A 125 -8.97 -7.61 -6.76
CA ALA A 125 -8.09 -6.53 -7.19
C ALA A 125 -6.82 -6.38 -6.31
N ALA A 126 -6.79 -6.92 -5.09
CA ALA A 126 -5.62 -6.93 -4.23
C ALA A 126 -4.70 -8.14 -4.44
N LYS A 127 -5.15 -9.13 -5.22
CA LYS A 127 -4.43 -10.40 -5.37
C LYS A 127 -3.23 -10.31 -6.31
N TRP A 128 -3.30 -9.49 -7.34
CA TRP A 128 -2.21 -9.38 -8.30
C TRP A 128 -1.15 -8.35 -7.91
N PRO A 129 -1.49 -7.07 -7.64
CA PRO A 129 -0.46 -6.08 -7.38
C PRO A 129 0.39 -6.43 -6.17
N HIS A 130 1.66 -6.08 -6.22
CA HIS A 130 2.54 -6.07 -5.06
C HIS A 130 2.02 -5.04 -4.06
N LYS A 131 1.94 -5.37 -2.78
CA LYS A 131 1.55 -4.44 -1.72
C LYS A 131 2.79 -3.98 -0.98
N ILE A 132 3.04 -2.68 -0.99
CA ILE A 132 4.27 -2.09 -0.49
C ILE A 132 3.93 -1.07 0.60
N HIS A 133 4.69 -1.13 1.68
CA HIS A 133 4.64 -0.20 2.80
C HIS A 133 5.95 0.57 2.89
N VAL A 134 5.86 1.89 3.04
CA VAL A 134 6.97 2.78 3.39
C VAL A 134 6.59 3.52 4.69
N PRO A 135 7.20 3.18 5.84
CA PRO A 135 6.93 3.86 7.08
C PRO A 135 7.39 5.32 7.05
N ILE A 136 6.46 6.23 7.31
CA ILE A 136 6.73 7.67 7.46
C ILE A 136 7.02 8.01 8.93
N THR A 137 6.24 7.40 9.84
CA THR A 137 6.49 7.39 11.29
C THR A 137 6.25 6.02 11.85
N THR A 138 6.98 5.67 12.89
CA THR A 138 6.81 4.46 13.69
C THR A 138 7.37 4.67 15.09
N ASN A 139 7.16 3.73 15.98
CA ASN A 139 7.74 3.70 17.34
C ASN A 139 8.05 2.24 17.74
N PRO A 140 8.85 1.99 18.79
CA PRO A 140 9.24 0.63 19.18
C PRO A 140 8.09 -0.32 19.53
N GLY A 141 6.91 0.21 19.89
CA GLY A 141 5.71 -0.57 20.18
C GLY A 141 4.91 -1.02 18.96
N VAL A 142 5.32 -0.63 17.75
CA VAL A 142 4.63 -1.05 16.52
C VAL A 142 5.13 -2.42 16.08
N VAL A 143 4.20 -3.37 15.97
CA VAL A 143 4.47 -4.72 15.46
C VAL A 143 3.57 -5.00 14.27
N SER A 144 4.16 -5.46 13.19
CA SER A 144 3.47 -5.94 11.98
C SER A 144 3.69 -7.44 11.83
N PHE A 145 2.62 -8.19 11.59
CA PHE A 145 2.67 -9.63 11.35
C PHE A 145 2.16 -9.94 9.94
N PHE A 146 2.93 -10.71 9.19
CA PHE A 146 2.56 -11.18 7.85
C PHE A 146 3.02 -12.62 7.64
N GLY A 147 2.09 -13.53 7.35
CA GLY A 147 2.40 -14.89 6.93
C GLY A 147 3.25 -15.70 7.91
N GLY A 148 3.08 -15.50 9.22
CA GLY A 148 3.81 -16.23 10.27
C GLY A 148 5.06 -15.52 10.80
N ALA A 149 5.38 -14.30 10.33
CA ALA A 149 6.52 -13.53 10.81
C ALA A 149 6.10 -12.18 11.39
N GLU A 150 6.63 -11.85 12.57
CA GLU A 150 6.51 -10.52 13.17
C GLU A 150 7.70 -9.66 12.77
N ARG A 151 7.44 -8.37 12.51
CA ARG A 151 8.49 -7.41 12.20
C ARG A 151 8.11 -5.98 12.56
N HIS A 152 9.10 -5.23 13.03
CA HIS A 152 9.07 -3.77 13.06
C HIS A 152 9.61 -3.23 11.74
N PHE A 153 8.90 -2.28 11.11
CA PHE A 153 9.33 -1.63 9.88
C PHE A 153 9.98 -0.28 10.21
N PRO A 154 11.29 -0.11 9.99
CA PRO A 154 11.98 1.16 10.24
C PRO A 154 11.48 2.28 9.32
N VAL A 155 11.55 3.52 9.80
CA VAL A 155 11.23 4.73 9.01
C VAL A 155 12.05 4.76 7.73
N GLY A 156 11.40 5.00 6.57
CA GLY A 156 12.04 5.09 5.27
C GLY A 156 12.46 3.74 4.66
N GLN A 157 12.22 2.61 5.32
CA GLN A 157 12.47 1.29 4.74
C GLN A 157 11.25 0.81 3.97
N ALA A 158 11.36 0.68 2.65
CA ALA A 158 10.30 0.09 1.84
C ALA A 158 10.25 -1.43 2.03
N VAL A 159 9.06 -1.98 2.25
CA VAL A 159 8.82 -3.41 2.47
C VAL A 159 7.63 -3.86 1.65
N GLU A 160 7.81 -4.85 0.78
CA GLU A 160 6.70 -5.58 0.19
C GLU A 160 6.16 -6.59 1.21
N VAL A 161 4.84 -6.72 1.30
CA VAL A 161 4.16 -7.63 2.22
C VAL A 161 3.23 -8.58 1.47
N ASN A 162 3.10 -9.81 1.97
CA ASN A 162 2.10 -10.74 1.47
C ASN A 162 0.73 -10.46 2.10
N ASN A 163 -0.05 -9.64 1.44
CA ASN A 163 -1.41 -9.31 1.87
C ASN A 163 -2.43 -10.45 1.66
N LEU A 164 -2.04 -11.55 1.03
CA LEU A 164 -2.87 -12.75 0.83
C LEU A 164 -2.66 -13.80 1.93
N ALA A 165 -1.62 -13.63 2.76
CA ALA A 165 -1.44 -14.41 3.98
C ALA A 165 -2.13 -13.70 5.16
N PRO A 166 -2.48 -14.43 6.23
CA PRO A 166 -2.98 -13.79 7.44
C PRO A 166 -2.03 -12.72 7.94
N HIS A 167 -2.55 -11.52 8.19
CA HIS A 167 -1.76 -10.41 8.69
C HIS A 167 -2.54 -9.52 9.64
N TRP A 168 -1.81 -8.86 10.54
CA TRP A 168 -2.32 -7.91 11.51
C TRP A 168 -1.25 -6.89 11.88
N VAL A 169 -1.67 -5.77 12.48
CA VAL A 169 -0.76 -4.72 12.97
C VAL A 169 -1.28 -4.19 14.28
N ARG A 170 -0.40 -3.96 15.26
CA ARG A 170 -0.70 -3.26 16.52
C ARG A 170 0.28 -2.13 16.75
N ASN A 171 -0.16 -1.12 17.48
CA ASN A 171 0.63 -0.01 17.93
C ASN A 171 0.51 0.11 19.46
N ASP A 172 1.38 -0.57 20.18
CA ASP A 172 1.44 -0.56 21.64
C ASP A 172 2.32 0.59 22.18
N GLY A 173 2.79 1.48 21.30
CA GLY A 173 3.61 2.62 21.68
C GLY A 173 2.78 3.88 21.99
N ASP A 174 3.46 5.00 22.13
CA ASP A 174 2.93 6.29 22.60
C ASP A 174 2.71 7.33 21.49
N SER A 175 3.05 6.99 20.26
CA SER A 175 2.98 7.90 19.11
C SER A 175 2.36 7.22 17.89
N ASP A 176 1.89 8.04 16.94
CA ASP A 176 1.25 7.56 15.72
C ASP A 176 2.20 6.77 14.81
N ARG A 177 1.71 5.67 14.31
CA ARG A 177 2.29 4.96 13.17
C ARG A 177 1.64 5.47 11.89
N ILE A 178 2.41 6.02 10.95
CA ILE A 178 1.94 6.47 9.64
C ILE A 178 2.76 5.77 8.56
N HIS A 179 2.08 5.04 7.66
CA HIS A 179 2.71 4.43 6.50
C HIS A 179 2.14 5.00 5.22
N LEU A 180 3.00 5.24 4.23
CA LEU A 180 2.59 5.26 2.83
C LEU A 180 2.41 3.80 2.40
N ILE A 181 1.19 3.46 1.98
CA ILE A 181 0.81 2.13 1.51
C ILE A 181 0.38 2.26 0.06
N PHE A 182 0.94 1.43 -0.80
CA PHE A 182 0.57 1.45 -2.21
C PHE A 182 0.65 0.05 -2.83
N GLU A 183 0.01 -0.07 -3.97
CA GLU A 183 0.07 -1.26 -4.81
C GLU A 183 0.82 -0.94 -6.09
N TYR A 184 1.53 -1.95 -6.64
CA TYR A 184 2.33 -1.82 -7.84
C TYR A 184 2.25 -3.08 -8.71
N TYR A 185 2.06 -2.93 -10.01
CA TYR A 185 2.09 -4.02 -10.98
C TYR A 185 2.42 -3.50 -12.38
N ASP A 186 2.78 -4.42 -13.30
CA ASP A 186 2.95 -4.11 -14.71
C ASP A 186 1.77 -4.68 -15.51
N PRO A 187 0.93 -3.83 -16.16
CA PRO A 187 -0.23 -4.28 -16.93
C PRO A 187 0.13 -5.11 -18.17
N ASP A 188 1.36 -5.03 -18.65
CA ASP A 188 1.83 -5.80 -19.81
C ASP A 188 2.26 -7.22 -19.43
N GLN A 189 2.38 -7.52 -18.15
CA GLN A 189 2.65 -8.86 -17.69
C GLN A 189 1.38 -9.75 -17.83
N PRO A 190 1.55 -11.02 -18.21
CA PRO A 190 0.40 -11.91 -18.31
C PRO A 190 -0.27 -12.07 -16.95
N ALA A 191 -1.59 -11.90 -16.94
CA ALA A 191 -2.37 -12.13 -15.75
C ALA A 191 -2.17 -13.59 -15.27
N PRO A 192 -2.09 -13.82 -13.94
CA PRO A 192 -2.10 -15.18 -13.43
C PRO A 192 -3.29 -15.97 -13.96
N ALA A 193 -3.10 -17.26 -14.26
CA ALA A 193 -4.14 -18.08 -14.90
C ALA A 193 -5.48 -18.10 -14.14
N TRP A 194 -5.44 -18.02 -12.80
CA TRP A 194 -6.65 -17.94 -11.96
C TRP A 194 -7.45 -16.64 -12.12
N LEU A 195 -6.80 -15.58 -12.61
CA LEU A 195 -7.41 -14.26 -12.78
C LEU A 195 -8.08 -14.10 -14.17
N ALA A 196 -7.61 -14.83 -15.17
CA ALA A 196 -8.10 -14.75 -16.54
C ALA A 196 -9.64 -14.87 -16.66
N PRO A 197 -10.32 -15.82 -16.00
CA PRO A 197 -11.77 -15.93 -16.03
C PRO A 197 -12.51 -14.71 -15.44
N LEU A 198 -11.93 -14.09 -14.39
CA LEU A 198 -12.51 -12.92 -13.73
C LEU A 198 -12.40 -11.67 -14.60
N LEU A 199 -11.32 -11.55 -15.39
CA LEU A 199 -11.12 -10.45 -16.33
C LEU A 199 -12.06 -10.52 -17.53
N GLN A 200 -12.33 -11.72 -18.02
CA GLN A 200 -13.27 -11.94 -19.14
C GLN A 200 -14.70 -11.61 -18.75
N ALA A 201 -15.12 -11.92 -17.52
CA ALA A 201 -16.47 -11.62 -17.02
C ALA A 201 -16.71 -10.11 -16.84
N SER A 202 -15.69 -9.28 -16.64
CA SER A 202 -15.83 -7.82 -16.48
C SER A 202 -15.93 -7.06 -17.81
N VAL A 203 -15.56 -7.66 -18.93
CA VAL A 203 -15.64 -7.05 -20.28
C VAL A 203 -17.03 -7.27 -20.92
N ALA A 204 -17.82 -8.17 -20.37
CA ALA A 204 -19.14 -8.55 -20.89
C ALA A 204 -20.33 -7.80 -20.24
N ARG A 205 -20.05 -6.70 -19.53
CA ARG A 205 -21.11 -5.85 -18.91
C ARG A 205 -21.07 -4.42 -19.41
#